data_084ada05b68755ce7aaac48de356afe4
#
_entry.id   084ada05b68755ce7aaac48de356afe4
#
_cell.length_a   1.000
_cell.length_b   1.000
_cell.length_c   1.000
_cell.angle_alpha   90.00
_cell.angle_beta   90.00
_cell.angle_gamma   90.00
#
_symmetry.space_group_name_H-M   'P 1'
#
loop_
_entity.id
_entity.type
_entity.pdbx_description
1 polymer ?
#
loop_
_entity_poly.entity_id
_entity_poly.type
_entity_poly.pdbx_seq_one_letter_code
_entity_poly.pdbx_strand_id
1 'polypeptide(L)'
;MRLIASALTCVAWLCGCGGSTVPFAPLAGSSPARHYIKHIVIVVQENRSFDNLFSGFPGADAPRFGYAGGKKIPLHATPLEDPGNIENNWRDSIAGWNHGSMNGFEREHFYGGPLDYAYAYVPRGESAPYWAMARRYVLADRMFPTEFGPSYTAHLSLIAANTTFKAGPVAQVDAPDQLPWGCDAPHGTRSFTLNARRIERFNGPFPCFDDFRSMADTLDAAGVSWKYYAAPLSKIGGQVWSEFSSIRAVRYGPDWKKVISPQSRILRDTPRGMLADVSWVTPDWQDSDHTGSGYDRGPSWVASIVNAIGESRYWSSTAIVVLWDDWGGWYDDAPPPQLDFRGLGLRVPCIILSPYAKPGYVSHTQYEFGSVLKFVEEVFDLPPIGLPAGGFTDTRAASIVDGFDFTQAPRRFTLIHARYPESVFLDERPSYVPPDDQ
;
A
#
# COMPACT_ATOMS: atom_id res chain seq x y z
N MET A 1 32.18 42.53 -70.21
CA MET A 1 31.83 42.64 -68.78
C MET A 1 30.43 42.09 -68.60
N ARG A 2 30.32 40.91 -68.04
CA ARG A 2 29.02 40.19 -67.86
C ARG A 2 28.51 40.47 -66.48
N LEU A 3 27.30 41.00 -66.40
CA LEU A 3 26.50 41.12 -65.16
C LEU A 3 25.83 39.79 -64.86
N ILE A 4 26.00 39.25 -63.66
CA ILE A 4 25.29 38.09 -63.15
C ILE A 4 24.26 38.62 -62.19
N ALA A 5 22.98 38.35 -62.51
CA ALA A 5 21.85 38.64 -61.65
C ALA A 5 21.60 37.41 -60.74
N SER A 6 21.65 37.60 -59.42
CA SER A 6 21.32 36.60 -58.46
C SER A 6 19.81 36.72 -58.07
N ALA A 7 19.05 35.66 -58.30
CA ALA A 7 17.66 35.54 -57.86
C ALA A 7 17.61 35.03 -56.41
N LEU A 8 16.98 35.79 -55.51
CA LEU A 8 16.65 35.36 -54.16
C LEU A 8 15.36 34.56 -54.21
N THR A 9 15.42 33.30 -53.79
CA THR A 9 14.24 32.45 -53.59
C THR A 9 13.87 32.49 -52.12
N CYS A 10 12.71 33.11 -51.78
CA CYS A 10 12.12 33.05 -50.46
C CYS A 10 11.46 31.69 -50.27
N VAL A 11 11.97 30.89 -49.32
CA VAL A 11 11.31 29.67 -48.86
C VAL A 11 10.46 30.04 -47.64
N ALA A 12 9.15 29.98 -47.78
CA ALA A 12 8.18 30.11 -46.67
C ALA A 12 8.20 28.84 -45.83
N TRP A 13 8.59 28.92 -44.58
CA TRP A 13 8.42 27.86 -43.60
C TRP A 13 7.01 27.93 -43.04
N LEU A 14 6.18 26.92 -43.37
CA LEU A 14 4.91 26.64 -42.70
C LEU A 14 5.22 25.89 -41.40
N CYS A 15 5.09 26.59 -40.28
CA CYS A 15 5.06 25.94 -38.95
C CYS A 15 3.74 25.16 -38.82
N GLY A 16 3.80 23.85 -39.09
CA GLY A 16 2.75 22.91 -38.71
C GLY A 16 2.92 22.57 -37.23
N CYS A 17 1.97 22.99 -36.39
CA CYS A 17 1.81 22.46 -35.02
C CYS A 17 1.38 20.99 -35.09
N GLY A 18 2.31 20.08 -35.26
CA GLY A 18 2.12 18.66 -35.11
C GLY A 18 2.41 18.30 -33.65
N GLY A 19 1.39 18.00 -32.87
CA GLY A 19 1.55 17.38 -31.56
C GLY A 19 2.32 16.06 -31.72
N SER A 20 3.57 16.04 -31.28
CA SER A 20 4.37 14.83 -31.25
C SER A 20 3.83 13.94 -30.12
N THR A 21 2.94 13.01 -30.47
CA THR A 21 2.76 11.82 -29.66
C THR A 21 4.05 11.03 -29.74
N VAL A 22 4.88 11.12 -28.69
CA VAL A 22 6.04 10.24 -28.55
C VAL A 22 5.47 8.82 -28.37
N PRO A 23 5.71 7.88 -29.30
CA PRO A 23 5.28 6.51 -29.08
C PRO A 23 6.12 5.98 -27.91
N PHE A 24 5.46 5.58 -26.83
CA PHE A 24 6.10 4.80 -25.78
C PHE A 24 6.66 3.53 -26.43
N ALA A 25 7.97 3.35 -26.30
CA ALA A 25 8.58 2.09 -26.69
C ALA A 25 7.95 0.99 -25.80
N PRO A 26 7.50 -0.13 -26.38
CA PRO A 26 7.04 -1.26 -25.57
C PRO A 26 8.18 -1.67 -24.65
N LEU A 27 7.87 -1.87 -23.37
CA LEU A 27 8.82 -2.40 -22.37
C LEU A 27 9.40 -3.70 -22.93
N ALA A 28 10.72 -3.75 -23.06
CA ALA A 28 11.43 -4.90 -23.61
C ALA A 28 11.21 -6.10 -22.69
N GLY A 29 10.38 -7.08 -23.15
CA GLY A 29 10.09 -8.33 -22.48
C GLY A 29 8.78 -8.28 -21.70
N SER A 30 7.68 -8.71 -22.33
CA SER A 30 6.41 -8.90 -21.62
C SER A 30 6.59 -9.88 -20.46
N SER A 31 6.20 -9.46 -19.24
CA SER A 31 6.23 -10.33 -18.07
C SER A 31 5.45 -11.63 -18.33
N PRO A 32 5.98 -12.80 -17.99
CA PRO A 32 5.24 -14.06 -18.15
C PRO A 32 3.94 -14.05 -17.33
N ALA A 33 3.84 -13.26 -16.28
CA ALA A 33 2.68 -13.16 -15.42
C ALA A 33 1.38 -12.86 -16.19
N ARG A 34 1.42 -12.04 -17.25
CA ARG A 34 0.25 -11.68 -18.08
C ARG A 34 -0.50 -12.88 -18.69
N HIS A 35 0.17 -14.01 -18.87
CA HIS A 35 -0.44 -15.22 -19.43
C HIS A 35 -1.19 -16.02 -18.38
N TYR A 36 -0.84 -15.88 -17.11
CA TYR A 36 -1.34 -16.71 -16.02
C TYR A 36 -2.24 -15.95 -15.05
N ILE A 37 -1.93 -14.69 -14.76
CA ILE A 37 -2.68 -13.85 -13.83
C ILE A 37 -3.68 -13.00 -14.61
N LYS A 38 -4.93 -12.99 -14.15
CA LYS A 38 -6.05 -12.20 -14.70
C LYS A 38 -6.72 -11.33 -13.64
N HIS A 39 -6.48 -11.64 -12.37
CA HIS A 39 -7.00 -10.88 -11.25
C HIS A 39 -5.89 -10.60 -10.25
N ILE A 40 -5.82 -9.35 -9.79
CA ILE A 40 -4.92 -8.93 -8.71
C ILE A 40 -5.79 -8.35 -7.60
N VAL A 41 -5.65 -8.89 -6.39
CA VAL A 41 -6.35 -8.39 -5.20
C VAL A 41 -5.32 -7.91 -4.19
N ILE A 42 -5.35 -6.62 -3.91
CA ILE A 42 -4.46 -5.94 -2.96
C ILE A 42 -5.27 -5.77 -1.68
N VAL A 43 -4.95 -6.55 -0.67
CA VAL A 43 -5.58 -6.49 0.65
C VAL A 43 -4.66 -5.69 1.56
N VAL A 44 -5.12 -4.52 1.95
CA VAL A 44 -4.40 -3.63 2.85
C VAL A 44 -4.86 -3.90 4.27
N GLN A 45 -3.91 -4.05 5.18
CA GLN A 45 -4.13 -4.11 6.61
C GLN A 45 -3.43 -2.93 7.29
N GLU A 46 -3.75 -2.70 8.55
CA GLU A 46 -3.36 -1.50 9.26
C GLU A 46 -2.31 -1.77 10.33
N ASN A 47 -1.35 -0.94 10.33
CA ASN A 47 -0.42 -0.48 11.33
C ASN A 47 0.36 -1.56 12.09
N ARG A 48 1.13 -2.39 11.37
CA ARG A 48 2.06 -3.34 12.00
C ARG A 48 3.40 -3.42 11.26
N SER A 49 4.48 -3.34 12.01
CA SER A 49 5.81 -3.61 11.45
C SER A 49 6.00 -5.10 11.12
N PHE A 50 7.02 -5.40 10.33
CA PHE A 50 7.34 -6.78 10.00
C PHE A 50 7.75 -7.58 11.24
N ASP A 51 8.60 -7.03 12.10
CA ASP A 51 9.04 -7.71 13.32
C ASP A 51 7.91 -7.90 14.32
N ASN A 52 6.93 -7.00 14.35
CA ASN A 52 5.79 -7.15 15.24
C ASN A 52 4.96 -8.40 14.92
N LEU A 53 4.74 -8.73 13.64
CA LEU A 53 3.93 -9.89 13.24
C LEU A 53 4.74 -11.16 12.95
N PHE A 54 5.99 -11.02 12.49
CA PHE A 54 6.78 -12.15 11.99
C PHE A 54 8.09 -12.40 12.73
N SER A 55 8.30 -11.79 13.90
CA SER A 55 9.50 -12.02 14.71
C SER A 55 9.78 -13.52 14.91
N GLY A 56 10.99 -13.94 14.49
CA GLY A 56 11.42 -15.34 14.52
C GLY A 56 10.77 -16.23 13.48
N PHE A 57 10.25 -15.69 12.38
CA PHE A 57 9.81 -16.49 11.24
C PHE A 57 11.01 -17.16 10.56
N PRO A 58 10.97 -18.50 10.31
CA PRO A 58 12.09 -19.21 9.74
C PRO A 58 12.48 -18.71 8.36
N GLY A 59 13.72 -18.31 8.19
CA GLY A 59 14.27 -17.83 6.91
C GLY A 59 14.07 -16.35 6.65
N ALA A 60 13.29 -15.63 7.46
CA ALA A 60 13.15 -14.18 7.36
C ALA A 60 14.16 -13.45 8.27
N ASP A 61 14.47 -12.22 7.86
CA ASP A 61 15.22 -11.28 8.69
C ASP A 61 14.26 -10.67 9.72
N ALA A 62 14.13 -11.34 10.87
CA ALA A 62 13.12 -11.02 11.88
C ALA A 62 13.63 -11.46 13.28
N PRO A 63 14.54 -10.72 13.88
CA PRO A 63 15.10 -11.06 15.19
C PRO A 63 14.05 -10.92 16.29
N ARG A 64 14.27 -11.61 17.42
CA ARG A 64 13.42 -11.50 18.60
C ARG A 64 13.96 -10.49 19.62
N PHE A 65 14.70 -9.52 19.16
CA PHE A 65 15.27 -8.47 19.98
C PHE A 65 15.52 -7.22 19.16
N GLY A 66 15.55 -6.09 19.82
CA GLY A 66 15.94 -4.80 19.26
C GLY A 66 17.06 -4.15 20.07
N TYR A 67 17.33 -2.90 19.78
CA TYR A 67 18.29 -2.07 20.50
C TYR A 67 17.66 -0.74 20.90
N ALA A 68 17.86 -0.33 22.17
CA ALA A 68 17.48 0.98 22.68
C ALA A 68 18.59 1.52 23.55
N GLY A 69 18.98 2.77 23.38
CA GLY A 69 20.06 3.39 24.14
C GLY A 69 21.37 2.59 24.13
N GLY A 70 21.66 1.88 23.03
CA GLY A 70 22.83 1.00 22.88
C GLY A 70 22.73 -0.36 23.61
N LYS A 71 21.61 -0.66 24.23
CA LYS A 71 21.36 -1.93 24.92
C LYS A 71 20.46 -2.83 24.08
N LYS A 72 20.76 -4.14 24.11
CA LYS A 72 19.90 -5.15 23.50
C LYS A 72 18.65 -5.36 24.36
N ILE A 73 17.47 -5.26 23.73
CA ILE A 73 16.17 -5.43 24.37
C ILE A 73 15.47 -6.62 23.69
N PRO A 74 15.04 -7.66 24.44
CA PRO A 74 14.21 -8.72 23.88
C PRO A 74 12.82 -8.14 23.53
N LEU A 75 12.24 -8.54 22.39
CA LEU A 75 10.85 -8.20 22.10
C LEU A 75 9.95 -8.94 23.08
N HIS A 76 8.97 -8.23 23.64
CA HIS A 76 7.97 -8.81 24.54
C HIS A 76 6.69 -9.18 23.80
N ALA A 77 5.90 -10.10 24.34
CA ALA A 77 4.63 -10.48 23.75
C ALA A 77 3.55 -9.43 24.06
N THR A 78 2.88 -8.95 23.03
CA THR A 78 1.73 -8.03 23.15
C THR A 78 0.58 -8.59 22.33
N PRO A 79 -0.66 -8.67 22.88
CA PRO A 79 -1.79 -9.19 22.14
C PRO A 79 -2.13 -8.30 20.94
N LEU A 80 -2.75 -8.89 19.91
CA LEU A 80 -3.18 -8.14 18.72
C LEU A 80 -4.26 -7.11 19.07
N GLU A 81 -5.14 -7.44 20.01
CA GLU A 81 -6.21 -6.56 20.51
C GLU A 81 -5.73 -5.50 21.52
N ASP A 82 -4.44 -5.23 21.56
CA ASP A 82 -3.87 -4.26 22.49
C ASP A 82 -4.57 -2.90 22.37
N PRO A 83 -5.16 -2.38 23.44
CA PRO A 83 -5.81 -1.07 23.44
C PRO A 83 -4.82 0.11 23.48
N GLY A 84 -3.51 -0.17 23.64
CA GLY A 84 -2.49 0.87 23.60
C GLY A 84 -2.37 1.47 22.22
N ASN A 85 -2.10 2.76 22.17
CA ASN A 85 -1.87 3.49 20.94
C ASN A 85 -0.46 4.07 20.92
N ILE A 86 0.28 3.79 19.85
CA ILE A 86 1.61 4.35 19.60
C ILE A 86 1.49 5.26 18.39
N GLU A 87 1.98 6.47 18.51
CA GLU A 87 2.06 7.42 17.40
C GLU A 87 2.92 6.83 16.27
N ASN A 88 2.52 7.04 15.02
CA ASN A 88 3.22 6.55 13.85
C ASN A 88 3.36 7.59 12.74
N ASN A 89 3.18 8.86 13.07
CA ASN A 89 3.36 9.96 12.15
C ASN A 89 4.82 10.07 11.64
N TRP A 90 5.06 11.01 10.72
CA TRP A 90 6.38 11.18 10.12
C TRP A 90 7.51 11.42 11.14
N ARG A 91 7.26 12.22 12.19
CA ARG A 91 8.29 12.56 13.20
C ARG A 91 8.67 11.34 14.03
N ASP A 92 7.69 10.54 14.38
CA ASP A 92 7.90 9.31 15.14
C ASP A 92 8.65 8.29 14.28
N SER A 93 8.29 8.13 13.00
CA SER A 93 9.03 7.31 12.05
C SER A 93 10.51 7.71 11.95
N ILE A 94 10.81 9.00 11.91
CA ILE A 94 12.19 9.52 11.89
C ILE A 94 12.90 9.31 13.22
N ALA A 95 12.19 9.40 14.35
CA ALA A 95 12.74 9.14 15.68
C ALA A 95 13.12 7.65 15.82
N GLY A 96 12.22 6.72 15.48
CA GLY A 96 12.47 5.28 15.51
C GLY A 96 13.62 4.86 14.59
N TRP A 97 13.62 5.36 13.35
CA TRP A 97 14.67 5.13 12.36
C TRP A 97 16.06 5.61 12.84
N ASN A 98 16.13 6.73 13.56
CA ASN A 98 17.34 7.33 14.12
C ASN A 98 18.56 7.24 13.19
N HIS A 99 18.45 7.82 12.00
CA HIS A 99 19.49 7.84 10.97
C HIS A 99 19.98 6.44 10.52
N GLY A 100 19.10 5.46 10.51
CA GLY A 100 19.40 4.07 10.13
C GLY A 100 19.90 3.18 11.25
N SER A 101 19.98 3.70 12.48
CA SER A 101 20.41 2.93 13.65
C SER A 101 19.31 2.03 14.20
N MET A 102 18.06 2.24 13.84
CA MET A 102 16.87 1.47 14.24
C MET A 102 16.79 1.28 15.77
N ASN A 103 17.07 2.31 16.53
CA ASN A 103 17.22 2.25 17.98
C ASN A 103 16.64 3.46 18.71
N GLY A 104 15.64 4.11 18.11
CA GLY A 104 14.97 5.28 18.67
C GLY A 104 13.52 5.04 19.06
N PHE A 105 13.03 3.80 18.99
CA PHE A 105 11.63 3.46 19.25
C PHE A 105 11.19 3.64 20.71
N GLU A 106 12.12 3.79 21.66
CA GLU A 106 11.82 4.21 23.03
C GLU A 106 11.40 5.68 23.12
N ARG A 107 11.49 6.44 22.03
CA ARG A 107 11.08 7.85 21.94
C ARG A 107 9.69 8.00 21.38
N GLU A 108 9.09 6.90 20.93
CA GLU A 108 7.75 6.91 20.40
C GLU A 108 6.77 7.38 21.48
N HIS A 109 5.83 8.25 21.07
CA HIS A 109 4.84 8.74 22.00
C HIS A 109 3.85 7.63 22.33
N PHE A 110 3.91 7.20 23.58
CA PHE A 110 2.91 6.31 24.14
C PHE A 110 2.39 6.93 25.44
N TYR A 111 1.11 7.22 25.48
CA TYR A 111 0.46 7.86 26.63
C TYR A 111 0.50 6.96 27.88
N GLY A 112 1.56 7.12 28.68
CA GLY A 112 1.70 6.48 30.00
C GLY A 112 2.24 5.05 30.01
N GLY A 113 2.73 4.52 28.90
CA GLY A 113 3.36 3.21 28.80
C GLY A 113 4.85 3.18 29.15
N PRO A 114 5.43 1.98 29.26
CA PRO A 114 6.86 1.82 29.45
C PRO A 114 7.64 2.22 28.19
N LEU A 115 8.90 2.63 28.34
CA LEU A 115 9.77 3.07 27.25
C LEU A 115 10.11 1.98 26.23
N ASP A 116 9.90 0.72 26.56
CA ASP A 116 10.11 -0.43 25.69
C ASP A 116 8.82 -0.97 25.06
N TYR A 117 7.71 -0.22 25.16
CA TYR A 117 6.41 -0.66 24.66
C TYR A 117 6.41 -1.02 23.17
N ALA A 118 7.06 -0.22 22.35
CA ALA A 118 7.17 -0.47 20.92
C ALA A 118 7.93 -1.75 20.56
N TYR A 119 8.79 -2.24 21.47
CA TYR A 119 9.61 -3.45 21.25
C TYR A 119 8.80 -4.72 21.52
N ALA A 120 7.79 -4.95 20.72
CA ALA A 120 6.85 -6.03 20.94
C ALA A 120 6.61 -6.89 19.70
N TYR A 121 6.12 -8.11 19.94
CA TYR A 121 5.65 -9.00 18.89
C TYR A 121 4.27 -9.57 19.25
N VAL A 122 3.44 -9.80 18.25
CA VAL A 122 2.13 -10.46 18.40
C VAL A 122 2.35 -11.98 18.57
N PRO A 123 1.77 -12.61 19.60
CA PRO A 123 1.85 -14.06 19.78
C PRO A 123 1.35 -14.80 18.54
N ARG A 124 2.12 -15.82 18.10
CA ARG A 124 1.83 -16.57 16.88
C ARG A 124 0.42 -17.18 16.84
N GLY A 125 -0.19 -17.46 17.98
CA GLY A 125 -1.56 -17.99 18.06
C GLY A 125 -2.60 -16.99 17.54
N GLU A 126 -2.35 -15.69 17.73
CA GLU A 126 -3.26 -14.63 17.33
C GLU A 126 -3.09 -14.26 15.85
N SER A 127 -1.86 -14.24 15.36
CA SER A 127 -1.51 -14.03 13.94
C SER A 127 -1.45 -15.33 13.11
N ALA A 128 -2.00 -16.45 13.62
CA ALA A 128 -1.89 -17.78 13.00
C ALA A 128 -2.30 -17.83 11.52
N PRO A 129 -3.37 -17.17 11.04
CA PRO A 129 -3.73 -17.13 9.63
C PRO A 129 -2.61 -16.53 8.76
N TYR A 130 -1.98 -15.44 9.16
CA TYR A 130 -0.87 -14.82 8.44
C TYR A 130 0.34 -15.75 8.35
N TRP A 131 0.70 -16.41 9.46
CA TRP A 131 1.77 -17.39 9.47
C TRP A 131 1.46 -18.62 8.59
N ALA A 132 0.20 -19.03 8.52
CA ALA A 132 -0.22 -20.14 7.66
C ALA A 132 -0.10 -19.77 6.17
N MET A 133 -0.47 -18.55 5.80
CA MET A 133 -0.31 -18.00 4.45
C MET A 133 1.17 -17.89 4.08
N ALA A 134 1.98 -17.25 4.92
CA ALA A 134 3.42 -17.07 4.71
C ALA A 134 4.19 -18.40 4.55
N ARG A 135 3.83 -19.42 5.31
CA ARG A 135 4.45 -20.75 5.21
C ARG A 135 4.08 -21.52 3.95
N ARG A 136 2.93 -21.22 3.36
CA ARG A 136 2.44 -21.93 2.17
C ARG A 136 2.74 -21.22 0.87
N TYR A 137 2.92 -19.92 0.93
CA TYR A 137 3.10 -19.04 -0.22
C TYR A 137 4.39 -18.21 -0.05
N VAL A 138 4.39 -16.95 -0.42
CA VAL A 138 5.56 -16.10 -0.34
C VAL A 138 5.40 -15.12 0.79
N LEU A 139 6.44 -14.97 1.61
CA LEU A 139 6.62 -13.88 2.57
C LEU A 139 7.73 -12.97 2.05
N ALA A 140 7.43 -11.71 1.80
CA ALA A 140 8.45 -10.72 1.48
C ALA A 140 8.88 -10.03 2.77
N ASP A 141 10.15 -10.19 3.15
CA ASP A 141 10.70 -9.63 4.38
C ASP A 141 11.42 -8.29 4.18
N ARG A 142 11.26 -7.68 3.00
CA ARG A 142 11.81 -6.36 2.66
C ARG A 142 10.81 -5.52 1.87
N MET A 143 9.57 -5.42 2.37
CA MET A 143 8.57 -4.50 1.88
C MET A 143 8.60 -3.22 2.73
N PHE A 144 8.66 -2.09 2.06
CA PHE A 144 8.71 -0.77 2.70
C PHE A 144 7.61 0.13 2.12
N PRO A 145 6.87 0.90 2.93
CA PRO A 145 6.05 2.00 2.42
C PRO A 145 6.86 2.96 1.54
N THR A 146 6.21 3.63 0.61
CA THR A 146 6.90 4.52 -0.36
C THR A 146 7.62 5.69 0.32
N GLU A 147 7.19 6.05 1.52
CA GLU A 147 7.83 7.08 2.35
C GLU A 147 7.62 6.82 3.85
N PHE A 148 8.35 7.56 4.68
CA PHE A 148 8.00 7.70 6.08
C PHE A 148 6.67 8.44 6.21
N GLY A 149 5.77 7.94 7.05
CA GLY A 149 4.48 8.57 7.30
C GLY A 149 3.43 7.57 7.76
N PRO A 150 2.26 8.08 8.14
CA PRO A 150 1.13 7.27 8.58
C PRO A 150 0.26 6.78 7.42
N SER A 151 -0.87 6.19 7.77
CA SER A 151 -1.82 5.54 6.86
C SER A 151 -2.22 6.39 5.65
N TYR A 152 -2.46 7.70 5.80
CA TYR A 152 -2.89 8.55 4.70
C TYR A 152 -1.94 8.52 3.51
N THR A 153 -0.64 8.74 3.76
CA THR A 153 0.36 8.73 2.69
C THR A 153 0.63 7.33 2.15
N ALA A 154 0.53 6.33 3.00
CA ALA A 154 0.65 4.93 2.64
C ALA A 154 -0.46 4.48 1.68
N HIS A 155 -1.72 4.73 2.03
CA HIS A 155 -2.87 4.43 1.17
C HIS A 155 -2.82 5.20 -0.16
N LEU A 156 -2.39 6.47 -0.14
CA LEU A 156 -2.21 7.26 -1.35
C LEU A 156 -1.16 6.62 -2.27
N SER A 157 -0.05 6.14 -1.69
CA SER A 157 1.00 5.44 -2.42
C SER A 157 0.54 4.11 -3.00
N LEU A 158 -0.36 3.39 -2.31
CA LEU A 158 -0.91 2.11 -2.76
C LEU A 158 -1.88 2.22 -3.93
N ILE A 159 -2.38 3.42 -4.23
CA ILE A 159 -3.22 3.65 -5.43
C ILE A 159 -2.49 4.43 -6.52
N ALA A 160 -1.37 5.10 -6.21
CA ALA A 160 -0.74 6.03 -7.13
C ALA A 160 0.79 5.87 -7.28
N ALA A 161 1.46 5.06 -6.47
CA ALA A 161 2.93 5.00 -6.38
C ALA A 161 3.56 6.39 -6.17
N ASN A 162 2.84 7.32 -5.57
CA ASN A 162 3.25 8.72 -5.46
C ASN A 162 2.51 9.42 -4.32
N THR A 163 3.17 10.39 -3.70
CA THR A 163 2.60 11.29 -2.68
C THR A 163 2.86 12.77 -3.00
N THR A 164 3.50 13.06 -4.14
CA THR A 164 3.74 14.43 -4.60
C THR A 164 2.54 14.97 -5.36
N PHE A 165 2.12 16.19 -5.08
CA PHE A 165 0.95 16.80 -5.72
C PHE A 165 1.31 17.94 -6.69
N LYS A 166 2.58 18.17 -6.94
CA LYS A 166 3.09 19.08 -7.98
C LYS A 166 4.38 18.52 -8.55
N ALA A 167 4.68 18.86 -9.77
CA ALA A 167 6.03 18.66 -10.31
C ALA A 167 7.03 19.39 -9.42
N GLY A 168 7.87 18.64 -8.72
CA GLY A 168 8.87 19.18 -7.80
C GLY A 168 8.96 18.40 -6.49
N PRO A 169 9.98 18.66 -5.67
CA PRO A 169 10.26 17.89 -4.47
C PRO A 169 9.42 18.36 -3.28
N VAL A 170 8.09 18.27 -3.39
CA VAL A 170 7.13 18.51 -2.29
C VAL A 170 6.12 17.37 -2.28
N ALA A 171 6.08 16.62 -1.21
CA ALA A 171 5.19 15.49 -1.00
C ALA A 171 4.23 15.73 0.17
N GLN A 172 3.12 15.02 0.18
CA GLN A 172 2.37 14.75 1.40
C GLN A 172 3.27 13.97 2.35
N VAL A 173 3.12 14.17 3.65
CA VAL A 173 3.99 13.50 4.61
C VAL A 173 3.26 13.01 5.84
N ASP A 174 2.03 13.49 6.04
CA ASP A 174 1.23 13.15 7.19
C ASP A 174 -0.26 13.25 6.87
N ALA A 175 -1.12 12.78 7.76
CA ALA A 175 -2.57 12.86 7.61
C ALA A 175 -3.06 14.31 7.56
N PRO A 176 -4.18 14.61 6.89
CA PRO A 176 -4.86 15.90 7.01
C PRO A 176 -5.31 16.17 8.45
N ASP A 177 -5.32 17.45 8.85
CA ASP A 177 -5.59 17.89 10.23
C ASP A 177 -7.04 17.74 10.69
N GLN A 178 -7.96 17.32 9.83
CA GLN A 178 -9.37 17.13 10.16
C GLN A 178 -9.99 15.96 9.42
N LEU A 179 -10.96 15.30 10.04
CA LEU A 179 -11.75 14.22 9.46
C LEU A 179 -13.07 14.74 8.82
N PRO A 180 -13.60 14.05 7.81
CA PRO A 180 -12.98 12.95 7.04
C PRO A 180 -11.79 13.44 6.22
N TRP A 181 -10.85 12.56 5.93
CA TRP A 181 -9.80 12.87 4.96
C TRP A 181 -10.36 12.93 3.53
N GLY A 182 -9.70 13.65 2.65
CA GLY A 182 -10.10 13.74 1.26
C GLY A 182 -11.05 14.91 0.93
N CYS A 183 -11.79 14.76 -0.15
CA CYS A 183 -12.62 15.84 -0.71
C CYS A 183 -13.83 16.23 0.16
N ASP A 184 -14.21 15.37 1.08
CA ASP A 184 -15.31 15.64 2.02
C ASP A 184 -14.84 16.30 3.33
N ALA A 185 -13.55 16.60 3.44
CA ALA A 185 -12.96 17.27 4.60
C ALA A 185 -13.64 18.63 4.88
N PRO A 186 -13.70 19.08 6.15
CA PRO A 186 -14.19 20.39 6.50
C PRO A 186 -13.42 21.50 5.78
N HIS A 187 -14.12 22.60 5.48
CA HIS A 187 -13.47 23.75 4.85
C HIS A 187 -12.32 24.30 5.72
N GLY A 188 -11.15 24.44 5.12
CA GLY A 188 -9.95 24.91 5.81
C GLY A 188 -9.01 23.81 6.28
N THR A 189 -9.40 22.52 6.13
CA THR A 189 -8.52 21.37 6.36
C THR A 189 -7.25 21.51 5.54
N ARG A 190 -6.11 21.17 6.15
CA ARG A 190 -4.80 21.25 5.53
C ARG A 190 -4.06 19.94 5.63
N SER A 191 -3.23 19.70 4.63
CA SER A 191 -2.29 18.59 4.62
C SER A 191 -0.94 19.04 5.16
N PHE A 192 -0.17 18.08 5.67
CA PHE A 192 1.23 18.27 5.99
C PHE A 192 2.08 18.00 4.76
N THR A 193 3.16 18.75 4.59
CA THR A 193 4.03 18.62 3.42
C THR A 193 5.48 18.51 3.81
N LEU A 194 6.24 17.74 3.02
CA LEU A 194 7.67 17.58 3.14
C LEU A 194 8.36 18.14 1.90
N ASN A 195 9.38 18.97 2.08
CA ASN A 195 10.19 19.45 0.98
C ASN A 195 11.49 18.63 0.78
N ALA A 196 12.26 18.95 -0.27
CA ALA A 196 13.53 18.27 -0.57
C ALA A 196 14.59 18.34 0.56
N ARG A 197 14.44 19.25 1.50
CA ARG A 197 15.33 19.38 2.68
C ARG A 197 14.80 18.59 3.89
N ARG A 198 13.75 17.81 3.70
CA ARG A 198 13.05 17.09 4.77
C ARG A 198 12.55 18.04 5.88
N ILE A 199 12.06 19.20 5.48
CA ILE A 199 11.39 20.12 6.39
C ILE A 199 9.90 19.92 6.21
N GLU A 200 9.28 19.41 7.25
CA GLU A 200 7.84 19.30 7.37
C GLU A 200 7.19 20.67 7.57
N ARG A 201 6.02 20.86 6.98
CA ARG A 201 5.23 22.08 7.10
C ARG A 201 3.74 21.77 7.15
N PHE A 202 3.07 22.37 8.09
CA PHE A 202 1.63 22.35 8.25
C PHE A 202 0.97 23.49 7.44
N ASN A 203 1.09 23.45 6.15
CA ASN A 203 0.50 24.47 5.28
C ASN A 203 0.26 23.92 3.86
N GLY A 204 0.03 22.61 3.76
CA GLY A 204 -0.26 21.95 2.51
C GLY A 204 -1.63 22.33 1.93
N PRO A 205 -1.94 21.85 0.74
CA PRO A 205 -3.24 22.08 0.10
C PRO A 205 -4.37 21.41 0.88
N PHE A 206 -5.59 21.79 0.56
CA PHE A 206 -6.79 21.06 0.93
C PHE A 206 -6.69 19.62 0.33
N PRO A 207 -7.03 18.56 1.09
CA PRO A 207 -6.76 17.17 0.70
C PRO A 207 -7.73 16.64 -0.38
N CYS A 208 -7.98 17.43 -1.41
CA CYS A 208 -8.80 17.06 -2.57
C CYS A 208 -8.07 17.49 -3.84
N PHE A 209 -7.38 16.55 -4.47
CA PHE A 209 -6.43 16.84 -5.54
C PHE A 209 -7.11 16.81 -6.91
N ASP A 210 -6.89 17.86 -7.71
CA ASP A 210 -7.46 17.98 -9.06
C ASP A 210 -6.65 17.19 -10.10
N ASP A 211 -5.33 17.24 -10.03
CA ASP A 211 -4.40 16.68 -11.02
C ASP A 211 -3.56 15.54 -10.43
N PHE A 212 -4.14 14.71 -9.57
CA PHE A 212 -3.44 13.59 -8.97
C PHE A 212 -3.70 12.30 -9.75
N ARG A 213 -2.71 11.84 -10.48
CA ARG A 213 -2.79 10.63 -11.29
C ARG A 213 -2.61 9.38 -10.44
N SER A 214 -3.46 8.39 -10.66
CA SER A 214 -3.47 7.11 -9.95
C SER A 214 -3.47 5.91 -10.92
N MET A 215 -3.36 4.72 -10.39
CA MET A 215 -3.50 3.48 -11.15
C MET A 215 -4.89 3.38 -11.82
N ALA A 216 -5.94 3.95 -11.22
CA ALA A 216 -7.28 3.97 -11.80
C ALA A 216 -7.30 4.60 -13.20
N ASP A 217 -6.57 5.72 -13.42
CA ASP A 217 -6.48 6.38 -14.71
C ASP A 217 -5.84 5.48 -15.77
N THR A 218 -4.83 4.72 -15.38
CA THR A 218 -4.11 3.82 -16.28
C THR A 218 -4.97 2.59 -16.63
N LEU A 219 -5.67 2.03 -15.64
CA LEU A 219 -6.60 0.90 -15.82
C LEU A 219 -7.77 1.30 -16.72
N ASP A 220 -8.38 2.46 -16.49
CA ASP A 220 -9.52 2.95 -17.30
C ASP A 220 -9.11 3.21 -18.74
N ALA A 221 -7.95 3.79 -18.96
CA ALA A 221 -7.42 4.03 -20.31
C ALA A 221 -7.21 2.72 -21.09
N ALA A 222 -6.92 1.62 -20.39
CA ALA A 222 -6.72 0.29 -20.99
C ALA A 222 -7.98 -0.58 -21.00
N GLY A 223 -9.10 -0.10 -20.42
CA GLY A 223 -10.34 -0.87 -20.29
C GLY A 223 -10.24 -2.05 -19.31
N VAL A 224 -9.29 -2.01 -18.38
CA VAL A 224 -9.12 -2.99 -17.30
C VAL A 224 -10.06 -2.65 -16.15
N SER A 225 -10.88 -3.59 -15.74
CA SER A 225 -11.86 -3.34 -14.68
C SER A 225 -11.20 -3.25 -13.31
N TRP A 226 -11.67 -2.30 -12.49
CA TRP A 226 -11.18 -2.18 -11.12
C TRP A 226 -12.27 -1.86 -10.12
N LYS A 227 -12.04 -2.24 -8.86
CA LYS A 227 -12.87 -1.90 -7.71
C LYS A 227 -12.01 -1.58 -6.50
N TYR A 228 -12.53 -0.70 -5.65
CA TYR A 228 -11.95 -0.37 -4.36
C TYR A 228 -12.99 -0.64 -3.27
N TYR A 229 -12.75 -1.64 -2.44
CA TYR A 229 -13.67 -2.03 -1.38
C TYR A 229 -13.23 -1.38 -0.07
N ALA A 230 -14.07 -0.50 0.46
CA ALA A 230 -13.80 0.26 1.68
C ALA A 230 -15.04 0.36 2.57
N ALA A 231 -14.84 0.69 3.83
CA ALA A 231 -15.92 1.04 4.73
C ALA A 231 -16.68 2.28 4.21
N PRO A 232 -17.96 2.47 4.58
CA PRO A 232 -18.72 3.65 4.14
C PRO A 232 -18.10 4.96 4.65
N LEU A 233 -18.07 6.01 3.82
CA LEU A 233 -17.59 7.35 4.22
C LEU A 233 -18.34 7.96 5.40
N SER A 234 -19.54 7.47 5.72
CA SER A 234 -20.29 7.86 6.92
C SER A 234 -19.77 7.23 8.20
N LYS A 235 -18.74 6.38 8.10
CA LYS A 235 -18.11 5.64 9.19
C LYS A 235 -16.61 5.93 9.21
N ILE A 236 -16.01 5.74 10.36
CA ILE A 236 -14.63 6.13 10.60
C ILE A 236 -13.66 5.44 9.63
N GLY A 237 -13.69 4.11 9.48
CA GLY A 237 -12.82 3.41 8.55
C GLY A 237 -12.92 3.96 7.11
N GLY A 238 -14.13 4.33 6.65
CA GLY A 238 -14.32 4.96 5.34
C GLY A 238 -13.83 6.41 5.28
N GLN A 239 -13.82 7.12 6.41
CA GLN A 239 -13.34 8.49 6.49
C GLN A 239 -11.82 8.61 6.44
N VAL A 240 -11.10 7.56 6.84
CA VAL A 240 -9.63 7.55 6.94
C VAL A 240 -8.96 6.68 5.89
N TRP A 241 -9.53 5.54 5.46
CA TRP A 241 -8.86 4.57 4.58
C TRP A 241 -9.51 4.42 3.20
N SER A 242 -10.39 5.34 2.80
CA SER A 242 -11.00 5.36 1.47
C SER A 242 -10.28 6.37 0.56
N GLU A 243 -9.04 6.08 0.22
CA GLU A 243 -8.09 7.08 -0.32
C GLU A 243 -8.49 7.68 -1.66
N PHE A 244 -9.27 6.98 -2.49
CA PHE A 244 -9.84 7.59 -3.69
C PHE A 244 -10.77 8.77 -3.41
N SER A 245 -11.17 8.98 -2.13
CA SER A 245 -11.88 10.18 -1.69
C SER A 245 -11.05 11.46 -1.83
N SER A 246 -9.72 11.33 -1.84
CA SER A 246 -8.77 12.45 -1.99
C SER A 246 -8.56 12.88 -3.45
N ILE A 247 -9.02 12.09 -4.42
CA ILE A 247 -8.88 12.38 -5.85
C ILE A 247 -10.21 12.93 -6.37
N ARG A 248 -10.27 14.25 -6.67
CA ARG A 248 -11.49 14.95 -7.06
C ARG A 248 -12.20 14.30 -8.26
N ALA A 249 -11.43 13.92 -9.28
CA ALA A 249 -11.96 13.30 -10.49
C ALA A 249 -12.66 11.96 -10.22
N VAL A 250 -12.17 11.20 -9.24
CA VAL A 250 -12.81 9.95 -8.80
C VAL A 250 -13.98 10.24 -7.87
N ARG A 251 -13.74 11.05 -6.80
CA ARG A 251 -14.76 11.31 -5.76
C ARG A 251 -16.07 11.89 -6.30
N TYR A 252 -15.97 12.82 -7.23
CA TYR A 252 -17.14 13.47 -7.83
C TYR A 252 -17.40 13.05 -9.28
N GLY A 253 -16.59 12.13 -9.80
CA GLY A 253 -16.69 11.60 -11.15
C GLY A 253 -17.46 10.28 -11.25
N PRO A 254 -17.57 9.75 -12.48
CA PRO A 254 -18.27 8.50 -12.74
C PRO A 254 -17.62 7.27 -12.07
N ASP A 255 -16.36 7.35 -11.72
CA ASP A 255 -15.59 6.23 -11.16
C ASP A 255 -15.86 5.99 -9.68
N TRP A 256 -16.50 6.94 -8.99
CA TRP A 256 -16.93 6.72 -7.61
C TRP A 256 -17.81 5.48 -7.43
N LYS A 257 -18.55 5.07 -8.46
CA LYS A 257 -19.33 3.82 -8.46
C LYS A 257 -18.48 2.55 -8.34
N LYS A 258 -17.16 2.64 -8.58
CA LYS A 258 -16.19 1.55 -8.45
C LYS A 258 -15.64 1.46 -7.02
N VAL A 259 -15.86 2.49 -6.20
CA VAL A 259 -15.61 2.48 -4.75
C VAL A 259 -16.82 1.83 -4.08
N ILE A 260 -16.64 0.62 -3.61
CA ILE A 260 -17.71 -0.27 -3.15
C ILE A 260 -17.74 -0.29 -1.62
N SER A 261 -18.90 0.00 -1.05
CA SER A 261 -19.12 -0.09 0.39
C SER A 261 -20.32 -0.99 0.72
N PRO A 262 -20.29 -1.71 1.84
CA PRO A 262 -19.15 -1.89 2.75
C PRO A 262 -18.05 -2.77 2.13
N GLN A 263 -16.86 -2.76 2.73
CA GLN A 263 -15.69 -3.55 2.31
C GLN A 263 -15.98 -5.05 2.21
N SER A 264 -16.83 -5.56 3.10
CA SER A 264 -17.26 -6.98 3.10
C SER A 264 -18.02 -7.43 1.84
N ARG A 265 -18.39 -6.47 0.97
CA ARG A 265 -18.98 -6.77 -0.34
C ARG A 265 -18.12 -7.70 -1.19
N ILE A 266 -16.79 -7.66 -1.05
CA ILE A 266 -15.89 -8.56 -1.78
C ILE A 266 -16.23 -10.03 -1.52
N LEU A 267 -16.60 -10.40 -0.27
CA LEU A 267 -16.97 -11.76 0.11
C LEU A 267 -18.25 -12.24 -0.62
N ARG A 268 -19.14 -11.32 -0.99
CA ARG A 268 -20.36 -11.62 -1.76
C ARG A 268 -20.14 -11.52 -3.27
N ASP A 269 -19.31 -10.59 -3.73
CA ASP A 269 -19.02 -10.36 -5.15
C ASP A 269 -18.21 -11.52 -5.75
N THR A 270 -17.24 -12.04 -5.00
CA THR A 270 -16.35 -13.12 -5.46
C THR A 270 -17.11 -14.39 -5.86
N PRO A 271 -17.93 -15.03 -4.99
CA PRO A 271 -18.66 -16.23 -5.38
C PRO A 271 -19.71 -15.99 -6.47
N ARG A 272 -20.19 -14.75 -6.63
CA ARG A 272 -21.13 -14.35 -7.69
C ARG A 272 -20.47 -14.10 -9.04
N GLY A 273 -19.16 -14.19 -9.12
CA GLY A 273 -18.44 -13.97 -10.37
C GLY A 273 -18.28 -12.49 -10.74
N MET A 274 -18.22 -11.60 -9.73
CA MET A 274 -18.13 -10.15 -9.91
C MET A 274 -16.80 -9.58 -9.42
N LEU A 275 -15.75 -10.39 -9.25
CA LEU A 275 -14.40 -9.91 -8.95
C LEU A 275 -13.87 -9.12 -10.15
N ALA A 276 -13.36 -7.91 -9.92
CA ALA A 276 -12.73 -7.11 -10.95
C ALA A 276 -11.32 -7.63 -11.30
N ASP A 277 -10.73 -7.16 -12.40
CA ASP A 277 -9.37 -7.50 -12.79
C ASP A 277 -8.37 -6.99 -11.74
N VAL A 278 -8.58 -5.77 -11.23
CA VAL A 278 -7.80 -5.24 -10.10
C VAL A 278 -8.75 -4.84 -8.97
N SER A 279 -8.46 -5.26 -7.76
CA SER A 279 -9.25 -4.91 -6.58
C SER A 279 -8.35 -4.50 -5.42
N TRP A 280 -8.65 -3.36 -4.79
CA TRP A 280 -8.13 -3.00 -3.49
C TRP A 280 -9.18 -3.29 -2.43
N VAL A 281 -8.75 -3.71 -1.26
CA VAL A 281 -9.62 -3.99 -0.12
C VAL A 281 -8.97 -3.42 1.13
N THR A 282 -9.58 -2.40 1.71
CA THR A 282 -9.20 -1.86 3.01
C THR A 282 -10.14 -2.38 4.09
N PRO A 283 -9.71 -2.51 5.35
CA PRO A 283 -10.59 -3.01 6.42
C PRO A 283 -11.57 -1.94 6.90
N ASP A 284 -12.53 -2.31 7.74
CA ASP A 284 -13.12 -1.39 8.71
C ASP A 284 -12.29 -1.42 9.99
N TRP A 285 -12.49 -0.45 10.88
CA TRP A 285 -11.72 -0.27 12.11
C TRP A 285 -11.59 -1.55 12.94
N GLN A 286 -12.68 -2.24 13.15
CA GLN A 286 -12.74 -3.46 13.96
C GLN A 286 -12.16 -4.71 13.27
N ASP A 287 -11.95 -4.66 11.96
CA ASP A 287 -11.38 -5.74 11.15
C ASP A 287 -9.91 -5.48 10.81
N SER A 288 -9.38 -4.36 11.27
CA SER A 288 -7.97 -3.99 11.12
C SER A 288 -7.11 -4.58 12.23
N ASP A 289 -5.80 -4.60 11.99
CA ASP A 289 -4.79 -4.92 13.01
C ASP A 289 -4.32 -3.64 13.73
N HIS A 290 -4.98 -2.50 13.50
CA HIS A 290 -4.58 -1.20 14.02
C HIS A 290 -4.48 -1.22 15.54
N THR A 291 -3.39 -0.67 16.06
CA THR A 291 -3.17 -0.48 17.49
C THR A 291 -4.29 0.38 18.05
N GLY A 292 -4.78 0.08 19.23
CA GLY A 292 -5.89 0.83 19.83
C GLY A 292 -7.27 0.41 19.32
N SER A 293 -7.38 -0.42 18.29
CA SER A 293 -8.68 -0.90 17.80
C SER A 293 -9.44 -1.71 18.86
N GLY A 294 -8.71 -2.40 19.74
CA GLY A 294 -9.29 -3.28 20.77
C GLY A 294 -9.90 -4.56 20.19
N TYR A 295 -9.53 -4.94 18.97
CA TYR A 295 -10.02 -6.13 18.27
C TYR A 295 -8.87 -7.03 17.78
N ASP A 296 -9.16 -8.31 17.60
CA ASP A 296 -8.22 -9.32 17.08
C ASP A 296 -8.73 -9.99 15.78
N ARG A 297 -9.52 -9.25 15.00
CA ARG A 297 -10.26 -9.80 13.86
C ARG A 297 -9.49 -9.75 12.55
N GLY A 298 -8.50 -8.89 12.41
CA GLY A 298 -7.75 -8.67 11.17
C GLY A 298 -7.25 -9.95 10.50
N PRO A 299 -6.59 -10.90 11.22
CA PRO A 299 -6.15 -12.16 10.61
C PRO A 299 -7.29 -13.01 10.05
N SER A 300 -8.47 -12.97 10.69
CA SER A 300 -9.66 -13.71 10.23
C SER A 300 -10.36 -13.00 9.07
N TRP A 301 -10.37 -11.67 9.07
CA TRP A 301 -10.85 -10.86 7.95
C TRP A 301 -10.06 -11.16 6.67
N VAL A 302 -8.74 -11.08 6.74
CA VAL A 302 -7.87 -11.39 5.59
C VAL A 302 -8.04 -12.85 5.15
N ALA A 303 -8.11 -13.79 6.10
CA ALA A 303 -8.36 -15.19 5.79
C ALA A 303 -9.70 -15.41 5.07
N SER A 304 -10.75 -14.67 5.43
CA SER A 304 -12.06 -14.75 4.78
C SER A 304 -11.99 -14.31 3.31
N ILE A 305 -11.28 -13.22 3.02
CA ILE A 305 -11.05 -12.76 1.64
C ILE A 305 -10.26 -13.80 0.84
N VAL A 306 -9.16 -14.27 1.41
CA VAL A 306 -8.28 -15.28 0.77
C VAL A 306 -9.04 -16.57 0.50
N ASN A 307 -9.86 -17.04 1.44
CA ASN A 307 -10.68 -18.23 1.31
C ASN A 307 -11.77 -18.05 0.25
N ALA A 308 -12.49 -16.93 0.26
CA ALA A 308 -13.53 -16.64 -0.72
C ALA A 308 -12.97 -16.67 -2.16
N ILE A 309 -11.77 -16.13 -2.38
CA ILE A 309 -11.09 -16.17 -3.67
C ILE A 309 -10.56 -17.57 -3.96
N GLY A 310 -9.91 -18.20 -2.98
CA GLY A 310 -9.26 -19.50 -3.10
C GLY A 310 -10.24 -20.64 -3.43
N GLU A 311 -11.46 -20.58 -2.91
CA GLU A 311 -12.51 -21.55 -3.16
C GLU A 311 -13.37 -21.22 -4.40
N SER A 312 -13.11 -20.06 -5.03
CA SER A 312 -13.84 -19.62 -6.21
C SER A 312 -13.18 -20.07 -7.53
N ARG A 313 -13.90 -19.86 -8.63
CA ARG A 313 -13.34 -20.04 -9.97
C ARG A 313 -12.15 -19.13 -10.29
N TYR A 314 -11.96 -18.07 -9.54
CA TYR A 314 -10.93 -17.08 -9.78
C TYR A 314 -9.53 -17.53 -9.33
N TRP A 315 -9.45 -18.47 -8.38
CA TRP A 315 -8.18 -18.90 -7.82
C TRP A 315 -7.13 -19.23 -8.87
N SER A 316 -7.52 -19.95 -9.92
CA SER A 316 -6.58 -20.44 -10.96
C SER A 316 -5.82 -19.34 -11.69
N SER A 317 -6.25 -18.08 -11.59
CA SER A 317 -5.64 -16.94 -12.29
C SER A 317 -5.54 -15.68 -11.44
N THR A 318 -5.54 -15.82 -10.11
CA THR A 318 -5.48 -14.67 -9.18
C THR A 318 -4.13 -14.60 -8.47
N ALA A 319 -3.62 -13.40 -8.32
CA ALA A 319 -2.60 -13.03 -7.35
C ALA A 319 -3.24 -12.19 -6.24
N ILE A 320 -3.05 -12.58 -4.98
CA ILE A 320 -3.47 -11.82 -3.81
C ILE A 320 -2.20 -11.29 -3.15
N VAL A 321 -2.14 -9.99 -2.91
CA VAL A 321 -1.07 -9.34 -2.16
C VAL A 321 -1.68 -8.82 -0.87
N VAL A 322 -1.28 -9.37 0.25
CA VAL A 322 -1.67 -8.90 1.59
C VAL A 322 -0.50 -8.12 2.15
N LEU A 323 -0.71 -6.86 2.49
CA LEU A 323 0.34 -6.00 3.04
C LEU A 323 -0.26 -5.04 4.07
N TRP A 324 0.61 -4.49 4.91
CA TRP A 324 0.25 -3.46 5.87
C TRP A 324 0.65 -2.09 5.32
N ASP A 325 -0.15 -1.10 5.62
CA ASP A 325 0.03 0.26 5.13
C ASP A 325 1.24 0.93 5.76
N ASP A 326 1.37 0.88 7.08
CA ASP A 326 2.51 1.41 7.82
C ASP A 326 2.89 0.54 9.04
N TRP A 327 3.88 0.97 9.78
CA TRP A 327 4.54 0.27 10.87
C TRP A 327 3.82 0.34 12.23
N GLY A 328 2.86 1.26 12.40
CA GLY A 328 2.01 1.41 13.59
C GLY A 328 2.76 1.73 14.88
N GLY A 329 3.88 2.40 14.82
CA GLY A 329 4.71 2.69 16.01
C GLY A 329 5.57 1.51 16.48
N TRP A 330 5.40 0.30 15.95
CA TRP A 330 6.08 -0.91 16.40
C TRP A 330 7.51 -1.03 15.89
N TYR A 331 8.39 -1.56 16.74
CA TYR A 331 9.79 -1.80 16.42
C TYR A 331 9.95 -2.64 15.13
N ASP A 332 10.95 -2.26 14.35
CA ASP A 332 11.51 -3.05 13.25
C ASP A 332 13.03 -2.86 13.20
N ASP A 333 13.75 -3.92 12.86
CA ASP A 333 15.22 -3.89 12.85
C ASP A 333 15.82 -3.45 11.52
N ALA A 334 15.05 -3.51 10.42
CA ALA A 334 15.56 -3.26 9.08
C ALA A 334 15.52 -1.77 8.71
N PRO A 335 16.68 -1.12 8.49
CA PRO A 335 16.70 0.27 8.11
C PRO A 335 16.11 0.48 6.71
N PRO A 336 15.10 1.37 6.55
CA PRO A 336 14.49 1.64 5.27
C PRO A 336 15.48 2.33 4.31
N PRO A 337 15.52 1.92 3.05
CA PRO A 337 16.34 2.56 2.02
C PRO A 337 15.97 4.02 1.80
N GLN A 338 16.96 4.87 1.62
CA GLN A 338 16.79 6.32 1.41
C GLN A 338 16.97 6.65 -0.07
N LEU A 339 15.96 6.36 -0.89
CA LEU A 339 16.03 6.44 -2.37
C LEU A 339 15.79 7.86 -2.90
N ASP A 340 15.02 8.66 -2.19
CA ASP A 340 14.74 10.06 -2.51
C ASP A 340 14.57 10.89 -1.21
N PHE A 341 14.09 12.12 -1.32
CA PHE A 341 13.94 13.00 -0.15
C PHE A 341 12.87 12.52 0.84
N ARG A 342 11.92 11.71 0.41
CA ARG A 342 10.90 11.11 1.29
C ARG A 342 11.51 10.00 2.17
N GLY A 343 12.44 9.23 1.60
CA GLY A 343 12.90 7.96 2.15
C GLY A 343 11.82 6.88 2.01
N LEU A 344 12.16 5.62 2.09
CA LEU A 344 11.15 4.59 2.29
C LEU A 344 10.76 4.58 3.77
N GLY A 345 9.50 4.22 4.05
CA GLY A 345 8.97 4.07 5.40
C GLY A 345 9.51 2.84 6.12
N LEU A 346 9.22 2.73 7.41
CA LEU A 346 9.62 1.57 8.21
C LEU A 346 8.97 0.30 7.69
N ARG A 347 9.70 -0.82 7.74
CA ARG A 347 9.35 -2.08 7.09
C ARG A 347 8.02 -2.66 7.57
N VAL A 348 7.21 -3.10 6.61
CA VAL A 348 5.91 -3.74 6.84
C VAL A 348 5.86 -5.16 6.29
N PRO A 349 4.97 -6.04 6.78
CA PRO A 349 4.81 -7.36 6.21
C PRO A 349 4.19 -7.30 4.81
N CYS A 350 4.54 -8.29 3.96
CA CYS A 350 3.85 -8.52 2.70
C CYS A 350 3.81 -10.01 2.39
N ILE A 351 2.61 -10.53 2.11
CA ILE A 351 2.37 -11.93 1.77
C ILE A 351 1.78 -12.00 0.36
N ILE A 352 2.38 -12.81 -0.52
CA ILE A 352 1.93 -12.96 -1.89
C ILE A 352 1.37 -14.37 -2.08
N LEU A 353 0.07 -14.47 -2.40
CA LEU A 353 -0.63 -15.72 -2.58
C LEU A 353 -1.11 -15.87 -4.03
N SER A 354 -0.85 -17.03 -4.60
CA SER A 354 -1.31 -17.38 -5.96
C SER A 354 -1.15 -18.89 -6.14
N PRO A 355 -1.88 -19.53 -7.09
CA PRO A 355 -1.54 -20.88 -7.50
C PRO A 355 -0.14 -21.00 -8.08
N TYR A 356 0.46 -19.90 -8.52
CA TYR A 356 1.81 -19.81 -9.09
C TYR A 356 2.85 -19.23 -8.12
N ALA A 357 2.47 -18.82 -6.94
CA ALA A 357 3.43 -18.34 -5.95
C ALA A 357 4.37 -19.45 -5.50
N LYS A 358 5.66 -19.17 -5.34
CA LYS A 358 6.67 -20.14 -4.86
C LYS A 358 6.27 -20.65 -3.46
N PRO A 359 6.29 -21.96 -3.21
CA PRO A 359 5.83 -22.52 -1.94
C PRO A 359 6.83 -22.25 -0.82
N GLY A 360 6.37 -21.63 0.27
CA GLY A 360 7.16 -21.38 1.48
C GLY A 360 8.43 -20.56 1.22
N TYR A 361 8.39 -19.69 0.23
CA TYR A 361 9.53 -18.86 -0.16
C TYR A 361 9.55 -17.56 0.64
N VAL A 362 10.71 -17.22 1.20
CA VAL A 362 10.96 -15.89 1.76
C VAL A 362 11.71 -15.08 0.70
N SER A 363 11.08 -13.99 0.22
CA SER A 363 11.72 -13.06 -0.70
C SER A 363 12.47 -12.00 0.08
N HIS A 364 13.78 -11.89 -0.17
CA HIS A 364 14.65 -10.84 0.37
C HIS A 364 14.83 -9.68 -0.62
N THR A 365 14.06 -9.65 -1.69
CA THR A 365 14.07 -8.56 -2.65
C THR A 365 13.52 -7.30 -1.98
N GLN A 366 14.22 -6.19 -2.14
CA GLN A 366 13.74 -4.90 -1.66
C GLN A 366 12.55 -4.45 -2.50
N TYR A 367 11.39 -4.39 -1.88
CA TYR A 367 10.15 -3.87 -2.47
C TYR A 367 9.74 -2.56 -1.82
N GLU A 368 8.95 -1.81 -2.54
CA GLU A 368 8.17 -0.69 -2.05
C GLU A 368 6.73 -0.77 -2.59
N PHE A 369 5.81 0.09 -2.18
CA PHE A 369 4.42 0.00 -2.65
C PHE A 369 4.29 0.15 -4.16
N GLY A 370 5.17 0.93 -4.78
CA GLY A 370 5.31 0.97 -6.24
C GLY A 370 5.60 -0.39 -6.88
N SER A 371 6.16 -1.36 -6.13
CA SER A 371 6.41 -2.73 -6.62
C SER A 371 5.12 -3.49 -6.93
N VAL A 372 4.07 -3.27 -6.12
CA VAL A 372 2.76 -3.89 -6.30
C VAL A 372 2.07 -3.30 -7.53
N LEU A 373 2.13 -1.97 -7.69
CA LEU A 373 1.53 -1.28 -8.83
C LEU A 373 2.29 -1.61 -10.13
N LYS A 374 3.61 -1.71 -10.08
CA LYS A 374 4.41 -2.22 -11.21
C LYS A 374 3.99 -3.63 -11.63
N PHE A 375 3.70 -4.51 -10.68
CA PHE A 375 3.21 -5.84 -11.02
C PHE A 375 1.83 -5.78 -11.71
N VAL A 376 0.94 -4.85 -11.33
CA VAL A 376 -0.31 -4.59 -12.05
C VAL A 376 -0.02 -4.17 -13.50
N GLU A 377 0.91 -3.24 -13.70
CA GLU A 377 1.34 -2.80 -15.03
C GLU A 377 1.86 -3.97 -15.88
N GLU A 378 2.72 -4.81 -15.31
CA GLU A 378 3.28 -5.97 -16.01
C GLU A 378 2.25 -7.03 -16.37
N VAL A 379 1.24 -7.25 -15.52
CA VAL A 379 0.19 -8.25 -15.78
C VAL A 379 -0.75 -7.77 -16.89
N PHE A 380 -1.10 -6.51 -16.89
CA PHE A 380 -2.08 -5.96 -17.84
C PHE A 380 -1.44 -5.21 -19.02
N ASP A 381 -0.10 -5.25 -19.16
CA ASP A 381 0.66 -4.58 -20.23
C ASP A 381 0.38 -3.07 -20.29
N LEU A 382 0.40 -2.43 -19.11
CA LEU A 382 0.10 -1.03 -18.94
C LEU A 382 1.38 -0.17 -18.96
N PRO A 383 1.30 1.08 -19.39
CA PRO A 383 2.38 2.03 -19.17
C PRO A 383 2.46 2.37 -17.66
N PRO A 384 3.62 2.85 -17.20
CA PRO A 384 3.76 3.38 -15.84
C PRO A 384 2.73 4.47 -15.54
N ILE A 385 2.32 4.58 -14.27
CA ILE A 385 1.36 5.61 -13.83
C ILE A 385 1.90 6.99 -14.17
N GLY A 386 3.19 7.22 -13.95
CA GLY A 386 3.83 8.48 -14.28
C GLY A 386 5.35 8.40 -14.37
N LEU A 387 5.96 9.55 -14.58
CA LEU A 387 7.43 9.64 -14.70
C LEU A 387 8.08 9.82 -13.32
N PRO A 388 9.31 9.30 -13.11
CA PRO A 388 10.04 9.48 -11.85
C PRO A 388 10.21 10.94 -11.43
N ALA A 389 10.37 11.83 -12.42
CA ALA A 389 10.48 13.28 -12.18
C ALA A 389 9.21 13.89 -11.53
N GLY A 390 8.05 13.21 -11.67
CA GLY A 390 6.80 13.55 -11.01
C GLY A 390 6.64 12.91 -9.63
N GLY A 391 7.64 12.17 -9.14
CA GLY A 391 7.60 11.50 -7.84
C GLY A 391 7.08 10.06 -7.87
N PHE A 392 6.73 9.54 -9.05
CA PHE A 392 6.22 8.18 -9.20
C PHE A 392 7.32 7.13 -8.99
N THR A 393 7.02 6.07 -8.26
CA THR A 393 8.00 5.08 -7.81
C THR A 393 7.87 3.72 -8.48
N ASP A 394 6.77 3.47 -9.18
CA ASP A 394 6.48 2.25 -9.95
C ASP A 394 7.61 1.89 -10.93
N THR A 395 8.20 2.88 -11.61
CA THR A 395 9.30 2.66 -12.56
C THR A 395 10.62 2.23 -11.90
N ARG A 396 10.93 2.72 -10.69
CA ARG A 396 12.16 2.38 -9.97
C ARG A 396 12.03 1.11 -9.15
N ALA A 397 10.82 0.78 -8.72
CA ALA A 397 10.55 -0.34 -7.83
C ALA A 397 10.92 -1.69 -8.49
N ALA A 398 11.37 -2.65 -7.69
CA ALA A 398 11.48 -4.03 -8.14
C ALA A 398 10.08 -4.65 -8.26
N SER A 399 9.84 -5.46 -9.29
CA SER A 399 8.56 -6.18 -9.40
C SER A 399 8.48 -7.33 -8.41
N ILE A 400 7.28 -7.60 -7.89
CA ILE A 400 7.02 -8.76 -7.03
C ILE A 400 6.94 -10.08 -7.83
N VAL A 401 7.18 -10.03 -9.13
CA VAL A 401 7.12 -11.20 -10.04
C VAL A 401 8.12 -12.30 -9.66
N ASP A 402 9.21 -11.97 -8.99
CA ASP A 402 10.18 -12.95 -8.51
C ASP A 402 9.63 -13.89 -7.43
N GLY A 403 8.51 -13.54 -6.78
CA GLY A 403 7.76 -14.42 -5.89
C GLY A 403 7.00 -15.54 -6.61
N PHE A 404 6.93 -15.54 -7.94
CA PHE A 404 6.17 -16.50 -8.72
C PHE A 404 7.06 -17.49 -9.46
N ASP A 405 6.51 -18.69 -9.73
CA ASP A 405 7.06 -19.68 -10.64
C ASP A 405 5.95 -20.11 -11.61
N PHE A 406 5.97 -19.55 -12.80
CA PHE A 406 5.00 -19.84 -13.84
C PHE A 406 5.32 -21.14 -14.64
N THR A 407 6.40 -21.82 -14.30
CA THR A 407 6.73 -23.15 -14.85
C THR A 407 6.07 -24.28 -14.08
N GLN A 408 5.64 -24.03 -12.85
CA GLN A 408 4.91 -25.01 -12.03
C GLN A 408 3.45 -25.15 -12.47
N ALA A 409 2.88 -26.32 -12.25
CA ALA A 409 1.42 -26.49 -12.36
C ALA A 409 0.70 -25.64 -11.30
N PRO A 410 -0.46 -25.03 -11.64
CA PRO A 410 -1.21 -24.21 -10.68
C PRO A 410 -1.61 -25.07 -9.46
N ARG A 411 -1.23 -24.60 -8.28
CA ARG A 411 -1.50 -25.29 -7.01
C ARG A 411 -2.96 -25.17 -6.63
N ARG A 412 -3.54 -26.26 -6.13
CA ARG A 412 -4.88 -26.22 -5.53
C ARG A 412 -4.86 -25.35 -4.29
N PHE A 413 -5.94 -24.65 -4.06
CA PHE A 413 -6.14 -23.89 -2.84
C PHE A 413 -6.26 -24.83 -1.63
N THR A 414 -5.76 -24.39 -0.51
CA THR A 414 -5.95 -25.03 0.80
C THR A 414 -6.47 -23.98 1.77
N LEU A 415 -7.62 -24.25 2.36
CA LEU A 415 -8.30 -23.36 3.29
C LEU A 415 -7.35 -22.83 4.37
N ILE A 416 -7.45 -21.55 4.64
CA ILE A 416 -6.78 -20.87 5.75
C ILE A 416 -7.73 -20.88 6.95
N HIS A 417 -7.37 -21.64 7.97
CA HIS A 417 -8.17 -21.66 9.21
C HIS A 417 -8.01 -20.35 9.97
N ALA A 418 -9.12 -19.80 10.43
CA ALA A 418 -9.19 -18.56 11.19
C ALA A 418 -10.14 -18.71 12.39
N ARG A 419 -9.99 -17.81 13.35
CA ARG A 419 -10.80 -17.83 14.61
C ARG A 419 -12.26 -17.47 14.34
N TYR A 420 -12.49 -16.43 13.54
CA TYR A 420 -13.81 -15.94 13.20
C TYR A 420 -14.23 -16.43 11.80
N PRO A 421 -15.45 -16.96 11.65
CA PRO A 421 -15.96 -17.38 10.33
C PRO A 421 -16.35 -16.17 9.47
N GLU A 422 -16.40 -16.36 8.16
CA GLU A 422 -16.78 -15.34 7.17
C GLU A 422 -18.12 -14.65 7.50
N SER A 423 -19.07 -15.38 8.08
CA SER A 423 -20.39 -14.84 8.45
C SER A 423 -20.32 -13.65 9.40
N VAL A 424 -19.29 -13.58 10.25
CA VAL A 424 -19.06 -12.43 11.14
C VAL A 424 -18.94 -11.14 10.34
N PHE A 425 -18.13 -11.15 9.29
CA PHE A 425 -17.84 -9.98 8.44
C PHE A 425 -19.00 -9.64 7.51
N LEU A 426 -19.80 -10.63 7.12
CA LEU A 426 -20.96 -10.42 6.25
C LEU A 426 -22.14 -9.74 6.96
N ASP A 427 -22.30 -9.99 8.26
CA ASP A 427 -23.41 -9.51 9.08
C ASP A 427 -23.03 -8.33 9.98
N GLU A 428 -21.75 -7.95 9.95
CA GLU A 428 -21.21 -6.89 10.78
C GLU A 428 -21.69 -5.51 10.36
N ARG A 429 -21.90 -4.64 11.35
CA ARG A 429 -22.15 -3.23 11.12
C ARG A 429 -20.81 -2.48 11.16
N PRO A 430 -20.62 -1.50 10.27
CA PRO A 430 -19.42 -0.67 10.29
C PRO A 430 -19.19 -0.03 11.66
N SER A 431 -17.92 0.04 12.07
CA SER A 431 -17.51 0.60 13.36
C SER A 431 -17.92 2.06 13.54
N TYR A 432 -18.22 2.44 14.76
CA TYR A 432 -18.42 3.83 15.20
C TYR A 432 -17.30 4.32 16.12
N VAL A 433 -16.32 3.47 16.42
CA VAL A 433 -15.17 3.85 17.23
C VAL A 433 -14.30 4.75 16.36
N PRO A 434 -13.97 5.98 16.81
CA PRO A 434 -13.04 6.82 16.07
C PRO A 434 -11.66 6.15 16.04
N PRO A 435 -10.93 6.21 14.91
CA PRO A 435 -9.52 5.93 14.93
C PRO A 435 -8.84 6.93 15.87
N ASP A 436 -7.63 6.61 16.25
CA ASP A 436 -6.77 7.59 16.86
C ASP A 436 -6.49 8.76 15.90
N ASP A 437 -6.18 9.88 16.48
CA ASP A 437 -5.86 11.11 15.74
C ASP A 437 -4.41 11.04 15.22
N GLN A 438 -4.09 10.10 14.34
CA GLN A 438 -2.75 9.96 13.76
C GLN A 438 -2.28 11.20 13.05
#